data_7802a3fafb354829733b7520bcafa427
#
_entry.id   7802a3fafb354829733b7520bcafa427
#
_cell.length_a   1.000
_cell.length_b   1.000
_cell.length_c   1.000
_cell.angle_alpha   90.00
_cell.angle_beta   90.00
_cell.angle_gamma   90.00
#
_symmetry.space_group_name_H-M   'P 1'
#
loop_
_entity.id
_entity.type
_entity.pdbx_description
1 polymer ?
#
loop_
_entity_poly.entity_id
_entity_poly.type
_entity_poly.pdbx_seq_one_letter_code
_entity_poly.pdbx_strand_id
1 'polypeptide(L)'
;LVLLKNNNNLLPLDSTKHFLVIGNAAVEIMNQMGGWTITWQGTELNRSDFPNTLSIYEAIADQVIKNGGSIEFSQNGSYKQKPDYVISVYGENPYAEFFGDVKDLSFKSSDLNYLNAMRKLSSESIPITSIFLSGRPLAVNKQINLSSAFIAAWLPGQAVEGIADVILKKDGKINKDFTGKLSFTWPKKSTQTVLNSNDPLSDHLFAFGYGLSYSDTINIPFLEEEEIIEKIESKIIFEGSPLNANEFVIENNKSPSIVNANLYTSPEENISLKRFDLNQQYDSRN
;
A
#
# COMPACT_ATOMS: atom_id res chain seq x y z
N LEU A 1 7.73 10.17 9.63
CA LEU A 1 6.47 10.43 8.93
C LEU A 1 6.62 11.67 8.07
N VAL A 2 6.12 11.64 6.82
CA VAL A 2 6.08 12.80 5.93
C VAL A 2 4.63 13.07 5.53
N LEU A 3 4.13 14.27 5.83
CA LEU A 3 2.80 14.68 5.43
C LEU A 3 2.84 15.21 3.99
N LEU A 4 2.22 14.50 3.05
CA LEU A 4 2.22 14.87 1.63
C LEU A 4 0.96 15.65 1.22
N LYS A 5 -0.15 15.45 1.93
CA LYS A 5 -1.42 16.14 1.69
C LYS A 5 -2.17 16.34 3.00
N ASN A 6 -2.74 17.52 3.20
CA ASN A 6 -3.63 17.84 4.31
C ASN A 6 -4.69 18.88 3.88
N ASN A 7 -5.52 18.48 2.92
CA ASN A 7 -6.51 19.37 2.34
C ASN A 7 -7.54 19.80 3.41
N ASN A 8 -7.87 21.06 3.38
CA ASN A 8 -8.80 21.70 4.32
C ASN A 8 -8.37 21.57 5.80
N ASN A 9 -7.07 21.39 6.05
CA ASN A 9 -6.51 21.24 7.40
C ASN A 9 -7.22 20.15 8.21
N LEU A 10 -7.48 18.99 7.58
CA LEU A 10 -8.16 17.87 8.21
C LEU A 10 -7.43 17.39 9.47
N LEU A 11 -6.10 17.22 9.35
CA LEU A 11 -5.24 16.82 10.47
C LEU A 11 -4.83 18.05 11.30
N PRO A 12 -4.64 17.87 12.62
CA PRO A 12 -4.84 16.65 13.41
C PRO A 12 -6.32 16.39 13.72
N LEU A 13 -6.69 15.11 13.77
CA LEU A 13 -8.06 14.65 14.01
C LEU A 13 -8.48 14.85 15.48
N ASP A 14 -9.75 15.16 15.69
CA ASP A 14 -10.33 15.22 17.03
C ASP A 14 -10.51 13.81 17.59
N SER A 15 -9.69 13.44 18.56
CA SER A 15 -9.66 12.11 19.17
C SER A 15 -10.91 11.72 19.95
N THR A 16 -11.86 12.66 20.19
CA THR A 16 -13.14 12.39 20.88
C THR A 16 -14.22 11.86 19.94
N LYS A 17 -13.94 11.78 18.64
CA LYS A 17 -14.87 11.40 17.58
C LYS A 17 -14.95 9.88 17.35
N HIS A 18 -15.81 9.49 16.40
CA HIS A 18 -15.93 8.09 15.98
C HIS A 18 -15.09 7.81 14.74
N PHE A 19 -14.24 6.80 14.82
CA PHE A 19 -13.28 6.42 13.80
C PHE A 19 -13.60 5.06 13.19
N LEU A 20 -13.42 4.96 11.88
CA LEU A 20 -13.31 3.68 11.17
C LEU A 20 -11.89 3.51 10.65
N VAL A 21 -11.24 2.41 10.98
CA VAL A 21 -9.95 2.03 10.40
C VAL A 21 -10.16 0.94 9.36
N ILE A 22 -9.54 1.11 8.19
CA ILE A 22 -9.60 0.16 7.08
C ILE A 22 -8.19 -0.18 6.57
N GLY A 23 -8.09 -1.28 5.83
CA GLY A 23 -6.83 -1.78 5.26
C GLY A 23 -6.10 -2.72 6.20
N ASN A 24 -5.61 -3.83 5.65
CA ASN A 24 -4.99 -4.91 6.42
C ASN A 24 -3.70 -4.48 7.15
N ALA A 25 -2.94 -3.55 6.57
CA ALA A 25 -1.71 -3.07 7.17
C ALA A 25 -1.93 -2.32 8.51
N ALA A 26 -3.18 -2.00 8.86
CA ALA A 26 -3.51 -1.44 10.17
C ALA A 26 -3.26 -2.43 11.32
N VAL A 27 -3.44 -3.73 11.06
CA VAL A 27 -3.37 -4.81 12.06
C VAL A 27 -2.21 -5.78 11.81
N GLU A 28 -1.65 -5.78 10.60
CA GLU A 28 -0.56 -6.65 10.19
C GLU A 28 0.80 -6.04 10.55
N ILE A 29 1.40 -6.50 11.66
CA ILE A 29 2.66 -5.96 12.16
C ILE A 29 3.81 -6.10 11.16
N MET A 30 3.84 -7.15 10.36
CA MET A 30 4.90 -7.36 9.37
C MET A 30 5.02 -6.20 8.38
N ASN A 31 3.89 -5.60 7.97
CA ASN A 31 3.89 -4.48 7.02
C ASN A 31 4.59 -3.23 7.59
N GLN A 32 4.57 -3.04 8.90
CA GLN A 32 5.24 -1.89 9.53
C GLN A 32 6.73 -2.11 9.78
N MET A 33 7.21 -3.37 9.72
CA MET A 33 8.60 -3.73 10.02
C MET A 33 9.52 -3.67 8.78
N GLY A 34 9.14 -4.34 7.70
CA GLY A 34 9.93 -4.40 6.47
C GLY A 34 10.93 -5.56 6.39
N GLY A 35 11.72 -5.59 5.33
CA GLY A 35 12.77 -6.59 5.09
C GLY A 35 13.89 -6.56 6.13
N TRP A 36 14.64 -7.64 6.24
CA TRP A 36 15.70 -7.88 7.24
C TRP A 36 15.24 -7.85 8.69
N THR A 37 13.93 -7.90 8.90
CA THR A 37 13.36 -8.04 10.23
C THR A 37 13.17 -9.53 10.53
N ILE A 38 13.99 -10.10 11.44
CA ILE A 38 14.04 -11.51 11.82
C ILE A 38 14.42 -12.44 10.65
N THR A 39 13.68 -12.36 9.54
CA THR A 39 13.98 -13.10 8.31
C THR A 39 14.50 -12.16 7.22
N TRP A 40 15.18 -12.69 6.22
CA TRP A 40 15.75 -11.88 5.14
C TRP A 40 14.71 -11.01 4.44
N GLN A 41 13.62 -11.60 3.98
CA GLN A 41 12.57 -10.84 3.29
C GLN A 41 11.57 -10.16 4.25
N GLY A 42 11.66 -10.42 5.56
CA GLY A 42 10.66 -9.95 6.54
C GLY A 42 9.30 -10.67 6.41
N THR A 43 9.27 -11.80 5.73
CA THR A 43 8.09 -12.64 5.49
C THR A 43 8.11 -13.90 6.35
N GLU A 44 7.03 -14.69 6.29
CA GLU A 44 6.89 -15.93 7.07
C GLU A 44 6.92 -15.71 8.59
N LEU A 45 6.53 -14.54 9.01
CA LEU A 45 6.44 -14.11 10.40
C LEU A 45 4.99 -14.00 10.82
N ASN A 46 4.75 -14.04 12.12
CA ASN A 46 3.43 -13.89 12.69
C ASN A 46 3.46 -13.01 13.95
N ARG A 47 2.31 -12.74 14.53
CA ARG A 47 2.19 -11.86 15.69
C ARG A 47 3.07 -12.27 16.87
N SER A 48 3.28 -13.57 17.10
CA SER A 48 4.07 -14.06 18.23
C SER A 48 5.57 -13.77 18.10
N ASP A 49 6.05 -13.48 16.89
CA ASP A 49 7.44 -13.09 16.65
C ASP A 49 7.73 -11.65 17.10
N PHE A 50 6.68 -10.88 17.38
CA PHE A 50 6.75 -9.49 17.81
C PHE A 50 6.09 -9.27 19.17
N PRO A 51 6.60 -9.87 20.24
CA PRO A 51 6.02 -9.72 21.58
C PRO A 51 6.06 -8.24 22.00
N ASN A 52 4.97 -7.78 22.59
CA ASN A 52 4.79 -6.40 23.09
C ASN A 52 4.81 -5.30 22.01
N THR A 53 4.74 -5.65 20.74
CA THR A 53 4.64 -4.67 19.64
C THR A 53 3.17 -4.35 19.37
N LEU A 54 2.83 -3.08 19.34
CA LEU A 54 1.49 -2.66 18.89
C LEU A 54 1.42 -2.61 17.37
N SER A 55 0.25 -2.95 16.83
CA SER A 55 -0.12 -2.58 15.47
C SER A 55 -0.48 -1.10 15.40
N ILE A 56 -0.51 -0.53 14.19
CA ILE A 56 -0.93 0.86 13.99
C ILE A 56 -2.36 1.06 14.50
N TYR A 57 -3.26 0.09 14.26
CA TYR A 57 -4.62 0.14 14.79
C TYR A 57 -4.65 0.20 16.32
N GLU A 58 -3.90 -0.65 16.99
CA GLU A 58 -3.86 -0.70 18.45
C GLU A 58 -3.33 0.60 19.06
N ALA A 59 -2.28 1.17 18.47
CA ALA A 59 -1.71 2.45 18.93
C ALA A 59 -2.69 3.62 18.77
N ILE A 60 -3.43 3.68 17.66
CA ILE A 60 -4.45 4.71 17.44
C ILE A 60 -5.65 4.48 18.36
N ALA A 61 -6.09 3.21 18.49
CA ALA A 61 -7.25 2.85 19.32
C ALA A 61 -7.01 3.20 20.80
N ASP A 62 -5.81 2.94 21.30
CA ASP A 62 -5.46 3.29 22.68
C ASP A 62 -5.65 4.79 22.95
N GLN A 63 -5.16 5.64 22.06
CA GLN A 63 -5.31 7.10 22.22
C GLN A 63 -6.74 7.59 22.02
N VAL A 64 -7.46 7.08 21.00
CA VAL A 64 -8.85 7.47 20.76
C VAL A 64 -9.72 7.11 21.97
N ILE A 65 -9.61 5.88 22.48
CA ILE A 65 -10.39 5.42 23.63
C ILE A 65 -10.05 6.21 24.91
N LYS A 66 -8.76 6.46 25.16
CA LYS A 66 -8.31 7.26 26.31
C LYS A 66 -8.88 8.69 26.29
N ASN A 67 -9.10 9.25 25.11
CA ASN A 67 -9.66 10.59 24.95
C ASN A 67 -11.21 10.61 24.84
N GLY A 68 -11.87 9.47 25.05
CA GLY A 68 -13.33 9.39 25.08
C GLY A 68 -13.99 9.24 23.69
N GLY A 69 -13.22 9.01 22.65
CA GLY A 69 -13.71 8.66 21.31
C GLY A 69 -14.07 7.18 21.19
N SER A 70 -14.47 6.79 20.01
CA SER A 70 -14.75 5.39 19.65
C SER A 70 -14.10 5.04 18.31
N ILE A 71 -13.74 3.77 18.16
CA ILE A 71 -13.02 3.30 16.98
C ILE A 71 -13.41 1.87 16.66
N GLU A 72 -13.58 1.57 15.38
CA GLU A 72 -13.79 0.21 14.88
C GLU A 72 -12.86 -0.09 13.70
N PHE A 73 -12.55 -1.37 13.51
CA PHE A 73 -11.78 -1.86 12.36
C PHE A 73 -12.71 -2.63 11.42
N SER A 74 -12.57 -2.36 10.11
CA SER A 74 -13.32 -3.09 9.08
C SER A 74 -12.50 -3.17 7.79
N GLN A 75 -12.11 -4.37 7.39
CA GLN A 75 -11.32 -4.58 6.17
C GLN A 75 -12.05 -4.13 4.89
N ASN A 76 -13.37 -4.28 4.84
CA ASN A 76 -14.20 -3.95 3.68
C ASN A 76 -14.92 -2.59 3.75
N GLY A 77 -14.63 -1.79 4.80
CA GLY A 77 -15.25 -0.48 4.99
C GLY A 77 -16.72 -0.52 5.39
N SER A 78 -17.22 -1.64 5.95
CA SER A 78 -18.52 -1.67 6.61
C SER A 78 -18.40 -1.06 8.01
N TYR A 79 -19.44 -0.41 8.48
CA TYR A 79 -19.48 0.20 9.79
C TYR A 79 -20.86 0.03 10.43
N LYS A 80 -20.91 0.06 11.76
CA LYS A 80 -22.17 -0.01 12.53
C LYS A 80 -22.79 1.36 12.69
N GLN A 81 -21.97 2.37 12.87
CA GLN A 81 -22.34 3.77 12.98
C GLN A 81 -21.51 4.56 11.99
N LYS A 82 -22.09 5.56 11.30
CA LYS A 82 -21.36 6.40 10.36
C LYS A 82 -20.19 7.06 11.07
N PRO A 83 -18.94 6.81 10.63
CA PRO A 83 -17.77 7.40 11.28
C PRO A 83 -17.64 8.89 10.93
N ASP A 84 -17.06 9.64 11.86
CA ASP A 84 -16.64 11.03 11.62
C ASP A 84 -15.37 11.07 10.74
N TYR A 85 -14.48 10.07 10.93
CA TYR A 85 -13.21 9.97 10.24
C TYR A 85 -12.90 8.53 9.81
N VAL A 86 -12.24 8.41 8.66
CA VAL A 86 -11.67 7.13 8.22
C VAL A 86 -10.15 7.24 8.24
N ILE A 87 -9.48 6.22 8.78
CA ILE A 87 -8.04 6.03 8.66
C ILE A 87 -7.81 4.78 7.81
N SER A 88 -7.21 4.95 6.63
CA SER A 88 -6.88 3.86 5.72
C SER A 88 -5.38 3.54 5.80
N VAL A 89 -5.04 2.34 6.27
CA VAL A 89 -3.64 1.89 6.40
C VAL A 89 -3.37 0.77 5.41
N TYR A 90 -2.48 1.02 4.49
CA TYR A 90 -2.10 0.09 3.43
C TYR A 90 -0.66 0.33 2.99
N GLY A 91 -0.09 -0.64 2.30
CA GLY A 91 1.29 -0.53 1.87
C GLY A 91 1.80 -1.76 1.13
N GLU A 92 3.10 -1.81 0.91
CA GLU A 92 3.77 -2.96 0.35
C GLU A 92 3.92 -4.06 1.41
N ASN A 93 3.92 -5.32 0.98
CA ASN A 93 4.40 -6.40 1.83
C ASN A 93 5.91 -6.22 2.06
N PRO A 94 6.46 -6.75 3.17
CA PRO A 94 7.89 -6.73 3.40
C PRO A 94 8.68 -7.36 2.25
N TYR A 95 9.82 -6.78 1.94
CA TYR A 95 10.76 -7.28 0.94
C TYR A 95 12.19 -6.84 1.26
N ALA A 96 13.15 -7.58 0.72
CA ALA A 96 14.55 -7.23 0.63
C ALA A 96 15.01 -7.39 -0.82
N GLU A 97 16.30 -7.64 -1.06
CA GLU A 97 16.89 -7.84 -2.37
C GLU A 97 16.15 -8.97 -3.12
N PHE A 98 16.12 -8.90 -4.43
CA PHE A 98 15.42 -9.75 -5.38
C PHE A 98 13.89 -9.55 -5.40
N PHE A 99 13.18 -9.80 -4.30
CA PHE A 99 11.73 -9.59 -4.25
C PHE A 99 11.36 -8.11 -4.25
N GLY A 100 12.25 -7.25 -3.76
CA GLY A 100 12.11 -5.80 -3.84
C GLY A 100 12.44 -5.22 -5.22
N ASP A 101 13.08 -5.99 -6.12
CA ASP A 101 13.47 -5.51 -7.44
C ASP A 101 12.25 -5.41 -8.35
N VAL A 102 11.91 -4.22 -8.76
CA VAL A 102 10.75 -3.96 -9.60
C VAL A 102 11.13 -3.20 -10.86
N LYS A 103 10.42 -3.46 -11.96
CA LYS A 103 10.64 -2.79 -13.24
C LYS A 103 9.83 -1.49 -13.36
N ASP A 104 8.85 -1.30 -12.51
CA ASP A 104 8.00 -0.11 -12.45
C ASP A 104 7.65 0.22 -10.99
N LEU A 105 7.24 1.46 -10.75
CA LEU A 105 6.88 1.98 -9.43
C LEU A 105 5.36 1.98 -9.19
N SER A 106 4.60 1.16 -9.90
CA SER A 106 3.17 1.01 -9.63
C SER A 106 2.94 0.34 -8.27
N PHE A 107 2.06 0.94 -7.46
CA PHE A 107 1.69 0.33 -6.19
C PHE A 107 0.73 -0.84 -6.43
N LYS A 108 1.13 -2.02 -6.00
CA LYS A 108 0.34 -3.26 -6.04
C LYS A 108 0.11 -3.73 -4.61
N SER A 109 -1.13 -3.60 -4.14
CA SER A 109 -1.52 -4.12 -2.82
C SER A 109 -1.94 -5.57 -2.92
N SER A 110 -1.56 -6.38 -1.93
CA SER A 110 -2.15 -7.71 -1.72
C SER A 110 -3.59 -7.64 -1.21
N ASP A 111 -3.97 -6.55 -0.56
CA ASP A 111 -5.35 -6.29 -0.13
C ASP A 111 -6.10 -5.48 -1.20
N LEU A 112 -6.94 -6.14 -1.97
CA LEU A 112 -7.77 -5.48 -2.98
C LEU A 112 -9.00 -4.77 -2.39
N ASN A 113 -9.36 -5.05 -1.15
CA ASN A 113 -10.59 -4.54 -0.54
C ASN A 113 -10.45 -3.08 -0.10
N TYR A 114 -9.25 -2.66 0.36
CA TYR A 114 -9.05 -1.31 0.89
C TYR A 114 -9.42 -0.22 -0.11
N LEU A 115 -9.06 -0.37 -1.38
CA LEU A 115 -9.32 0.65 -2.41
C LEU A 115 -10.82 0.79 -2.71
N ASN A 116 -11.54 -0.33 -2.74
CA ASN A 116 -13.00 -0.31 -2.90
C ASN A 116 -13.70 0.30 -1.68
N ALA A 117 -13.19 -0.01 -0.47
CA ALA A 117 -13.66 0.61 0.76
C ALA A 117 -13.41 2.13 0.74
N MET A 118 -12.21 2.59 0.35
CA MET A 118 -11.91 4.02 0.20
C MET A 118 -12.85 4.72 -0.78
N ARG A 119 -13.10 4.13 -1.96
CA ARG A 119 -14.03 4.69 -2.95
C ARG A 119 -15.44 4.85 -2.39
N LYS A 120 -15.95 3.80 -1.75
CA LYS A 120 -17.26 3.81 -1.10
C LYS A 120 -17.35 4.93 -0.06
N LEU A 121 -16.43 4.96 0.90
CA LEU A 121 -16.43 5.91 2.00
C LEU A 121 -16.22 7.35 1.53
N SER A 122 -15.38 7.57 0.51
CA SER A 122 -15.21 8.86 -0.15
C SER A 122 -16.50 9.33 -0.84
N SER A 123 -17.25 8.42 -1.50
CA SER A 123 -18.54 8.76 -2.11
C SER A 123 -19.62 9.14 -1.07
N GLU A 124 -19.47 8.69 0.16
CA GLU A 124 -20.31 9.07 1.30
C GLU A 124 -19.86 10.38 1.97
N SER A 125 -18.84 11.05 1.38
CA SER A 125 -18.25 12.31 1.88
C SER A 125 -17.65 12.19 3.29
N ILE A 126 -17.13 11.02 3.64
CA ILE A 126 -16.42 10.81 4.90
C ILE A 126 -14.94 11.12 4.66
N PRO A 127 -14.31 12.01 5.44
CA PRO A 127 -12.91 12.38 5.24
C PRO A 127 -11.99 11.21 5.56
N ILE A 128 -11.04 10.94 4.64
CA ILE A 128 -10.11 9.82 4.71
C ILE A 128 -8.69 10.34 4.94
N THR A 129 -8.03 9.83 5.98
CA THR A 129 -6.59 9.95 6.21
C THR A 129 -5.91 8.66 5.78
N SER A 130 -5.02 8.72 4.79
CA SER A 130 -4.21 7.58 4.38
C SER A 130 -2.87 7.56 5.11
N ILE A 131 -2.50 6.38 5.61
CA ILE A 131 -1.19 6.05 6.16
C ILE A 131 -0.59 5.00 5.24
N PHE A 132 0.39 5.40 4.44
CA PHE A 132 1.01 4.57 3.41
C PHE A 132 2.34 4.01 3.89
N LEU A 133 2.44 2.67 3.93
CA LEU A 133 3.63 1.93 4.33
C LEU A 133 4.38 1.45 3.09
N SER A 134 5.63 1.88 2.94
CA SER A 134 6.46 1.47 1.82
C SER A 134 7.93 1.74 2.10
N GLY A 135 8.83 0.93 1.55
CA GLY A 135 10.27 1.17 1.58
C GLY A 135 10.75 2.18 0.53
N ARG A 136 9.86 2.68 -0.33
CA ARG A 136 10.19 3.56 -1.48
C ARG A 136 9.01 4.45 -1.88
N PRO A 137 9.25 5.55 -2.61
CA PRO A 137 8.18 6.30 -3.27
C PRO A 137 7.55 5.47 -4.40
N LEU A 138 6.23 5.46 -4.50
CA LEU A 138 5.48 4.73 -5.53
C LEU A 138 4.42 5.64 -6.16
N ALA A 139 3.98 5.30 -7.38
CA ALA A 139 2.86 5.96 -8.04
C ALA A 139 1.54 5.57 -7.36
N VAL A 140 1.05 6.45 -6.51
CA VAL A 140 -0.15 6.27 -5.67
C VAL A 140 -1.15 7.42 -5.84
N ASN A 141 -1.18 8.03 -7.03
CA ASN A 141 -2.02 9.19 -7.32
C ASN A 141 -3.49 8.95 -6.99
N LYS A 142 -3.99 7.76 -7.35
CA LYS A 142 -5.37 7.34 -7.07
C LYS A 142 -5.68 7.35 -5.57
N GLN A 143 -4.77 6.83 -4.76
CA GLN A 143 -4.92 6.79 -3.31
C GLN A 143 -4.85 8.21 -2.71
N ILE A 144 -3.94 9.05 -3.22
CA ILE A 144 -3.83 10.45 -2.81
C ILE A 144 -5.12 11.21 -3.15
N ASN A 145 -5.72 10.96 -4.33
CA ASN A 145 -6.98 11.59 -4.74
C ASN A 145 -8.15 11.24 -3.83
N LEU A 146 -8.27 9.98 -3.42
CA LEU A 146 -9.30 9.50 -2.51
C LEU A 146 -9.14 9.98 -1.07
N SER A 147 -7.97 10.53 -0.72
CA SER A 147 -7.63 10.92 0.64
C SER A 147 -7.78 12.43 0.83
N SER A 148 -8.30 12.85 1.97
CA SER A 148 -8.27 14.25 2.43
C SER A 148 -6.89 14.61 3.02
N ALA A 149 -6.24 13.63 3.69
CA ALA A 149 -4.86 13.71 4.14
C ALA A 149 -4.09 12.45 3.74
N PHE A 150 -2.81 12.59 3.38
CA PHE A 150 -1.95 11.48 2.95
C PHE A 150 -0.58 11.57 3.61
N ILE A 151 -0.18 10.48 4.27
CA ILE A 151 1.04 10.37 5.05
C ILE A 151 1.91 9.25 4.46
N ALA A 152 3.13 9.56 4.05
CA ALA A 152 4.16 8.57 3.80
C ALA A 152 4.78 8.19 5.15
N ALA A 153 4.42 7.00 5.63
CA ALA A 153 4.84 6.55 6.96
C ALA A 153 6.12 5.71 6.90
N TRP A 154 6.57 5.35 5.69
CA TRP A 154 7.70 4.47 5.46
C TRP A 154 7.53 3.13 6.19
N LEU A 155 8.52 2.71 6.95
CA LEU A 155 8.51 1.51 7.77
C LEU A 155 8.72 1.91 9.22
N PRO A 156 7.64 2.20 9.98
CA PRO A 156 7.75 2.80 11.33
C PRO A 156 8.27 1.84 12.40
N GLY A 157 8.36 0.55 12.08
CA GLY A 157 8.84 -0.44 13.04
C GLY A 157 7.92 -0.59 14.26
N GLN A 158 8.49 -0.61 15.44
CA GLN A 158 7.76 -0.75 16.71
C GLN A 158 7.23 0.58 17.28
N ALA A 159 7.67 1.72 16.74
CA ALA A 159 7.35 3.04 17.31
C ALA A 159 6.05 3.63 16.73
N VAL A 160 5.02 2.81 16.59
CA VAL A 160 3.75 3.20 15.95
C VAL A 160 2.88 4.14 16.78
N GLU A 161 3.12 4.23 18.10
CA GLU A 161 2.48 5.22 18.98
C GLU A 161 2.78 6.64 18.51
N GLY A 162 3.97 6.86 17.93
CA GLY A 162 4.32 8.15 17.34
C GLY A 162 3.44 8.55 16.17
N ILE A 163 2.80 7.60 15.46
CA ILE A 163 1.80 7.91 14.43
C ILE A 163 0.57 8.53 15.09
N ALA A 164 0.05 7.90 16.13
CA ALA A 164 -1.11 8.40 16.85
C ALA A 164 -0.84 9.77 17.48
N ASP A 165 0.37 9.98 18.05
CA ASP A 165 0.79 11.25 18.64
C ASP A 165 0.76 12.41 17.64
N VAL A 166 1.06 12.13 16.38
CA VAL A 166 1.10 13.17 15.34
C VAL A 166 -0.28 13.40 14.74
N ILE A 167 -1.07 12.35 14.45
CA ILE A 167 -2.34 12.51 13.71
C ILE A 167 -3.54 12.87 14.59
N LEU A 168 -3.44 12.69 15.91
CA LEU A 168 -4.55 12.94 16.84
C LEU A 168 -4.30 14.18 17.70
N LYS A 169 -5.37 14.93 17.98
CA LYS A 169 -5.34 15.94 19.03
C LYS A 169 -5.27 15.28 20.41
N LYS A 170 -4.55 15.89 21.30
CA LYS A 170 -4.55 15.59 22.72
C LYS A 170 -5.10 16.78 23.49
N ASP A 171 -6.10 16.56 24.31
CA ASP A 171 -6.77 17.63 25.06
C ASP A 171 -7.24 18.80 24.13
N GLY A 172 -7.71 18.45 22.93
CA GLY A 172 -8.18 19.42 21.91
C GLY A 172 -7.08 20.20 21.22
N LYS A 173 -5.81 19.94 21.47
CA LYS A 173 -4.64 20.64 20.92
C LYS A 173 -3.78 19.74 20.05
N ILE A 174 -2.95 20.33 19.19
CA ILE A 174 -1.87 19.63 18.49
C ILE A 174 -0.93 19.01 19.55
N ASN A 175 -0.77 17.69 19.52
CA ASN A 175 0.14 16.98 20.41
C ASN A 175 1.57 17.04 19.85
N LYS A 176 1.77 16.59 18.63
CA LYS A 176 3.02 16.65 17.88
C LYS A 176 2.74 17.10 16.46
N ASP A 177 3.70 17.78 15.84
CA ASP A 177 3.61 18.21 14.45
C ASP A 177 4.47 17.33 13.54
N PHE A 178 4.20 17.39 12.24
CA PHE A 178 5.04 16.78 11.22
C PHE A 178 6.30 17.60 11.00
N THR A 179 7.46 16.95 11.08
CA THR A 179 8.76 17.54 10.78
C THR A 179 9.50 16.82 9.67
N GLY A 180 8.99 15.66 9.26
CA GLY A 180 9.61 14.83 8.24
C GLY A 180 9.56 15.47 6.85
N LYS A 181 10.64 15.27 6.10
CA LYS A 181 10.79 15.72 4.71
C LYS A 181 11.15 14.54 3.84
N LEU A 182 10.73 14.57 2.56
CA LEU A 182 11.09 13.54 1.61
C LEU A 182 12.61 13.48 1.40
N SER A 183 13.17 12.31 1.58
CA SER A 183 14.58 12.02 1.28
C SER A 183 14.79 11.62 -0.18
N PHE A 184 13.71 11.48 -0.94
CA PHE A 184 13.68 11.15 -2.37
C PHE A 184 12.63 11.98 -3.06
N THR A 185 12.80 12.19 -4.36
CA THR A 185 11.76 12.76 -5.22
C THR A 185 10.62 11.75 -5.39
N TRP A 186 9.37 12.20 -5.27
CA TRP A 186 8.21 11.33 -5.43
C TRP A 186 7.76 11.31 -6.89
N PRO A 187 7.60 10.12 -7.53
CA PRO A 187 7.26 10.01 -8.94
C PRO A 187 5.78 10.37 -9.21
N LYS A 188 5.52 10.96 -10.38
CA LYS A 188 4.18 11.14 -10.93
C LYS A 188 3.64 9.87 -11.57
N LYS A 189 4.56 9.11 -12.19
CA LYS A 189 4.25 7.95 -13.03
C LYS A 189 5.03 6.73 -12.59
N SER A 190 4.43 5.57 -12.75
CA SER A 190 5.03 4.30 -12.41
C SER A 190 6.30 3.99 -13.22
N THR A 191 6.41 4.55 -14.41
CA THR A 191 7.57 4.37 -15.30
C THR A 191 8.79 5.20 -14.93
N GLN A 192 8.68 6.12 -13.97
CA GLN A 192 9.77 6.98 -13.52
C GLN A 192 10.68 6.28 -12.51
N THR A 193 11.30 5.18 -12.89
CA THR A 193 12.22 4.40 -12.04
C THR A 193 13.55 5.10 -11.79
N VAL A 194 13.90 6.07 -12.62
CA VAL A 194 15.02 7.01 -12.42
C VAL A 194 14.45 8.40 -12.34
N LEU A 195 14.52 8.99 -11.16
CA LEU A 195 14.03 10.34 -10.89
C LEU A 195 14.88 10.97 -9.78
N ASN A 196 15.65 12.01 -10.14
CA ASN A 196 16.61 12.64 -9.25
C ASN A 196 16.13 14.03 -8.80
N SER A 197 16.70 14.51 -7.71
CA SER A 197 16.33 15.81 -7.14
C SER A 197 16.65 17.01 -8.07
N ASN A 198 17.56 16.84 -9.00
CA ASN A 198 17.97 17.85 -9.99
C ASN A 198 17.26 17.73 -11.35
N ASP A 199 16.38 16.75 -11.52
CA ASP A 199 15.53 16.64 -12.69
C ASP A 199 14.50 17.80 -12.71
N PRO A 200 13.89 18.11 -13.85
CA PRO A 200 12.90 19.19 -13.92
C PRO A 200 11.75 19.02 -12.91
N LEU A 201 11.40 20.10 -12.19
CA LEU A 201 10.30 20.06 -11.20
C LEU A 201 8.96 19.62 -11.80
N SER A 202 8.78 19.82 -13.11
CA SER A 202 7.61 19.32 -13.85
C SER A 202 7.45 17.80 -13.80
N ASP A 203 8.54 17.07 -13.58
CA ASP A 203 8.56 15.61 -13.56
C ASP A 203 8.29 15.04 -12.17
N HIS A 204 8.36 15.87 -11.15
CA HIS A 204 8.12 15.49 -9.76
C HIS A 204 6.65 15.57 -9.39
N LEU A 205 6.11 14.57 -8.68
CA LEU A 205 4.85 14.72 -7.97
C LEU A 205 5.07 15.55 -6.71
N PHE A 206 6.06 15.16 -5.91
CA PHE A 206 6.59 15.95 -4.80
C PHE A 206 8.12 15.96 -4.90
N ALA A 207 8.70 17.15 -4.77
CA ALA A 207 10.14 17.32 -4.85
C ALA A 207 10.88 16.73 -3.62
N PHE A 208 12.16 16.44 -3.78
CA PHE A 208 13.06 16.20 -2.64
C PHE A 208 12.92 17.31 -1.60
N GLY A 209 12.85 16.95 -0.33
CA GLY A 209 12.68 17.90 0.77
C GLY A 209 11.23 18.36 1.00
N TYR A 210 10.27 17.92 0.17
CA TYR A 210 8.86 18.23 0.41
C TYR A 210 8.33 17.52 1.66
N GLY A 211 7.41 18.17 2.34
CA GLY A 211 6.68 17.67 3.49
C GLY A 211 5.99 18.83 4.18
N LEU A 212 4.73 18.66 4.56
CA LEU A 212 3.92 19.65 5.22
C LEU A 212 4.04 19.56 6.73
N SER A 213 3.75 20.65 7.40
CA SER A 213 3.47 20.77 8.82
C SER A 213 2.03 21.26 9.02
N TYR A 214 1.55 21.36 10.23
CA TYR A 214 0.22 21.88 10.52
C TYR A 214 0.05 23.38 10.27
N SER A 215 1.15 24.11 10.12
CA SER A 215 1.13 25.53 9.74
C SER A 215 0.94 25.74 8.23
N ASP A 216 1.14 24.69 7.41
CA ASP A 216 0.99 24.77 5.96
C ASP A 216 -0.48 24.62 5.55
N THR A 217 -0.96 25.54 4.69
CA THR A 217 -2.36 25.59 4.22
C THR A 217 -2.50 25.21 2.75
N ILE A 218 -1.55 24.46 2.21
CA ILE A 218 -1.50 24.05 0.81
C ILE A 218 -2.50 22.91 0.57
N ASN A 219 -3.43 23.13 -0.36
CA ASN A 219 -4.31 22.07 -0.85
C ASN A 219 -3.71 21.43 -2.10
N ILE A 220 -3.58 20.11 -2.10
CA ILE A 220 -3.15 19.35 -3.27
C ILE A 220 -4.36 19.16 -4.20
N PRO A 221 -4.26 19.58 -5.47
CA PRO A 221 -5.33 19.41 -6.44
C PRO A 221 -5.53 17.93 -6.79
N PHE A 222 -6.56 17.63 -7.59
CA PHE A 222 -6.74 16.31 -8.18
C PHE A 222 -5.55 15.98 -9.08
N LEU A 223 -4.95 14.82 -8.87
CA LEU A 223 -3.79 14.32 -9.60
C LEU A 223 -4.23 13.48 -10.79
N GLU A 224 -3.51 13.58 -11.90
CA GLU A 224 -3.69 12.67 -13.04
C GLU A 224 -3.45 11.22 -12.59
N GLU A 225 -4.42 10.35 -12.86
CA GLU A 225 -4.31 8.93 -12.55
C GLU A 225 -3.82 8.18 -13.77
N GLU A 226 -2.78 7.36 -13.61
CA GLU A 226 -2.39 6.43 -14.66
C GLU A 226 -3.45 5.35 -14.79
N GLU A 227 -3.96 5.16 -15.99
CA GLU A 227 -4.60 3.90 -16.34
C GLU A 227 -3.51 2.83 -16.37
N ILE A 228 -3.55 1.92 -15.41
CA ILE A 228 -2.77 0.69 -15.50
C ILE A 228 -3.44 -0.12 -16.61
N ILE A 229 -3.05 0.16 -17.85
CA ILE A 229 -3.27 -0.79 -18.93
C ILE A 229 -2.30 -1.92 -18.57
N GLU A 230 -2.79 -2.95 -17.88
CA GLU A 230 -2.12 -4.24 -17.94
C GLU A 230 -2.02 -4.54 -19.44
N LYS A 231 -0.88 -4.20 -20.03
CA LYS A 231 -0.47 -4.85 -21.27
C LYS A 231 -0.39 -6.31 -20.89
N ILE A 232 -1.45 -7.02 -21.18
CA ILE A 232 -1.36 -8.46 -21.38
C ILE A 232 -0.45 -8.54 -22.60
N GLU A 233 0.87 -8.52 -22.37
CA GLU A 233 1.80 -9.03 -23.35
C GLU A 233 1.42 -10.50 -23.46
N SER A 234 0.57 -10.80 -24.45
CA SER A 234 0.39 -12.17 -24.89
C SER A 234 1.78 -12.60 -25.37
N LYS A 235 2.56 -13.17 -24.46
CA LYS A 235 3.78 -13.84 -24.85
C LYS A 235 3.33 -15.02 -25.69
N ILE A 236 3.45 -14.88 -27.00
CA ILE A 236 3.46 -16.04 -27.87
C ILE A 236 4.63 -16.88 -27.40
N ILE A 237 4.35 -17.95 -26.67
CA ILE A 237 5.38 -18.80 -26.07
C ILE A 237 6.06 -19.61 -27.20
N PHE A 238 5.33 -19.85 -28.32
CA PHE A 238 5.86 -20.42 -29.56
C PHE A 238 4.94 -20.10 -30.73
N GLU A 239 5.56 -19.86 -31.90
CA GLU A 239 4.85 -19.83 -33.18
C GLU A 239 4.89 -21.23 -33.80
N GLY A 240 3.71 -21.84 -34.00
CA GLY A 240 3.56 -23.16 -34.57
C GLY A 240 3.04 -24.23 -33.61
N SER A 241 2.83 -25.42 -34.11
CA SER A 241 2.38 -26.56 -33.29
C SER A 241 3.54 -27.07 -32.43
N PRO A 242 3.34 -27.30 -31.13
CA PRO A 242 4.36 -27.90 -30.27
C PRO A 242 4.73 -29.29 -30.78
N LEU A 243 6.02 -29.57 -30.82
CA LEU A 243 6.57 -30.84 -31.34
C LEU A 243 6.06 -32.08 -30.59
N ASN A 244 5.66 -31.93 -29.32
CA ASN A 244 5.12 -33.00 -28.49
C ASN A 244 3.90 -32.50 -27.68
N ALA A 245 2.75 -32.45 -28.31
CA ALA A 245 1.51 -31.94 -27.69
C ALA A 245 1.03 -32.74 -26.46
N ASN A 246 1.60 -33.92 -26.21
CA ASN A 246 1.20 -34.79 -25.12
C ASN A 246 1.87 -34.48 -23.79
N GLU A 247 2.78 -33.52 -23.75
CA GLU A 247 3.56 -33.18 -22.54
C GLU A 247 3.14 -31.85 -21.88
N PHE A 248 2.10 -31.19 -22.40
CA PHE A 248 1.61 -29.95 -21.80
C PHE A 248 0.49 -30.24 -20.81
N VAL A 249 0.76 -29.95 -19.53
CA VAL A 249 -0.26 -29.97 -18.48
C VAL A 249 -0.74 -28.55 -18.28
N ILE A 250 -2.01 -28.29 -18.58
CA ILE A 250 -2.67 -27.03 -18.23
C ILE A 250 -3.38 -27.27 -16.90
N GLU A 251 -2.85 -26.67 -15.83
CA GLU A 251 -3.51 -26.65 -14.53
C GLU A 251 -4.45 -25.45 -14.48
N ASN A 252 -5.75 -25.70 -14.46
CA ASN A 252 -6.68 -24.71 -13.95
C ASN A 252 -6.84 -24.91 -12.45
N ASN A 253 -7.30 -23.87 -11.74
CA ASN A 253 -7.42 -23.89 -10.27
C ASN A 253 -8.37 -25.01 -9.73
N LYS A 254 -8.86 -25.91 -10.54
CA LYS A 254 -9.83 -26.94 -10.16
C LYS A 254 -9.38 -28.37 -10.45
N SER A 255 -8.53 -28.62 -11.42
CA SER A 255 -7.97 -29.96 -11.70
C SER A 255 -6.90 -29.87 -12.78
N PRO A 256 -5.78 -30.57 -12.68
CA PRO A 256 -4.85 -30.72 -13.80
C PRO A 256 -5.52 -31.51 -14.91
N SER A 257 -5.54 -30.98 -16.11
CA SER A 257 -6.02 -31.68 -17.30
C SER A 257 -4.96 -31.66 -18.38
N ILE A 258 -4.73 -32.82 -18.99
CA ILE A 258 -3.91 -32.91 -20.20
C ILE A 258 -4.77 -32.35 -21.35
N VAL A 259 -4.34 -31.25 -21.94
CA VAL A 259 -5.07 -30.62 -23.06
C VAL A 259 -4.25 -30.76 -24.32
N ASN A 260 -4.91 -31.22 -25.36
CA ASN A 260 -4.32 -31.19 -26.71
C ASN A 260 -4.25 -29.72 -27.16
N ALA A 261 -3.05 -29.19 -27.30
CA ALA A 261 -2.79 -27.79 -27.61
C ALA A 261 -3.51 -27.26 -28.89
N ASN A 262 -3.94 -28.15 -29.76
CA ASN A 262 -4.68 -27.80 -30.98
C ASN A 262 -6.17 -27.46 -30.76
N LEU A 263 -6.70 -27.63 -29.54
CA LEU A 263 -8.14 -27.47 -29.26
C LEU A 263 -8.44 -26.26 -28.38
N TYR A 264 -7.43 -25.49 -27.97
CA TYR A 264 -7.65 -24.40 -27.05
C TYR A 264 -7.80 -23.07 -27.78
N THR A 265 -9.03 -22.55 -27.81
CA THR A 265 -9.38 -21.28 -28.50
C THR A 265 -10.09 -20.27 -27.61
N SER A 266 -10.26 -20.53 -26.30
CA SER A 266 -11.02 -19.61 -25.44
C SER A 266 -10.12 -18.69 -24.63
N PRO A 267 -10.30 -17.36 -24.74
CA PRO A 267 -9.62 -16.38 -23.90
C PRO A 267 -10.29 -16.18 -22.52
N GLU A 268 -11.39 -16.87 -22.22
CA GLU A 268 -12.24 -16.56 -21.06
C GLU A 268 -11.97 -17.39 -19.80
N GLU A 269 -11.11 -18.39 -19.86
CA GLU A 269 -10.70 -19.15 -18.67
C GLU A 269 -9.29 -18.72 -18.23
N ASN A 270 -9.15 -18.38 -16.95
CA ASN A 270 -7.85 -18.13 -16.33
C ASN A 270 -6.97 -19.39 -16.34
N ILE A 271 -6.15 -19.50 -17.36
CA ILE A 271 -5.16 -20.57 -17.49
C ILE A 271 -3.87 -20.04 -16.88
N SER A 272 -3.42 -20.66 -15.80
CA SER A 272 -2.08 -20.47 -15.32
C SER A 272 -1.16 -21.53 -15.94
N LEU A 273 -0.27 -21.11 -16.82
CA LEU A 273 0.90 -21.92 -17.21
C LEU A 273 1.89 -21.87 -16.05
N LYS A 274 2.00 -22.94 -15.29
CA LYS A 274 3.14 -23.11 -14.40
C LYS A 274 4.37 -23.44 -15.26
N ARG A 275 5.24 -22.45 -15.41
CA ARG A 275 6.58 -22.68 -15.91
C ARG A 275 7.39 -23.32 -14.80
N PHE A 276 7.78 -24.56 -14.97
CA PHE A 276 8.88 -25.13 -14.19
C PHE A 276 10.18 -24.55 -14.74
N ASP A 277 10.70 -23.52 -14.08
CA ASP A 277 12.03 -23.04 -14.38
C ASP A 277 13.04 -23.89 -13.63
N LEU A 278 13.54 -24.91 -14.28
CA LEU A 278 14.57 -25.80 -13.74
C LEU A 278 15.90 -25.06 -13.47
N ASN A 279 16.01 -23.80 -13.85
CA ASN A 279 17.20 -22.99 -13.68
C ASN A 279 17.06 -21.91 -12.60
N GLN A 280 16.03 -21.97 -11.78
CA GLN A 280 15.96 -21.14 -10.56
C GLN A 280 16.92 -21.70 -9.49
N GLN A 281 18.18 -21.71 -9.79
CA GLN A 281 19.21 -21.76 -8.77
C GLN A 281 19.56 -20.33 -8.39
N TYR A 282 18.77 -19.76 -7.50
CA TYR A 282 19.14 -18.49 -6.85
C TYR A 282 20.17 -18.72 -5.76
N ASP A 283 20.52 -19.95 -5.56
CA ASP A 283 21.37 -20.33 -4.49
C ASP A 283 22.36 -21.37 -4.98
N SER A 284 23.61 -20.97 -5.09
CA SER A 284 24.71 -21.87 -5.38
C SER A 284 25.01 -22.88 -4.26
N ARG A 285 24.13 -22.98 -3.28
CA ARG A 285 24.23 -23.87 -2.13
C ARG A 285 23.47 -25.17 -2.31
N ASN A 286 23.03 -25.47 -3.51
CA ASN A 286 22.50 -26.79 -3.83
C ASN A 286 23.58 -27.66 -4.47
#